data_032da1fd0b13a0f9aed44d6454c4c0b3
#
_entry.id   032da1fd0b13a0f9aed44d6454c4c0b3
#
_cell.length_a   1.000
_cell.length_b   1.000
_cell.length_c   1.000
_cell.angle_alpha   90.00
_cell.angle_beta   90.00
_cell.angle_gamma   90.00
#
_symmetry.space_group_name_H-M   'P 1'
#
loop_
_entity.id
_entity.type
_entity.pdbx_description
1 polymer ?
#
loop_
_entity_poly.entity_id
_entity_poly.type
_entity_poly.pdbx_seq_one_letter_code
_entity_poly.pdbx_strand_id
1 'polypeptide(L)'
;MKQTIIAVICFLCVSSLYIQAQKINHPSLLYTPQRIQQVKQRMQHEPKLQEAWGDIKKTADEALQKKDFNRLDYLSLAYLMTDNKEYADVIKEILLKAVEAESWGDVEMMARIPAWRSQLGMAHKSFLSAVGYDAAYNVMSSSERKKIAEGLKRLAVEPALGDWLLEPTRIHSLNSMGHNWWTSCVCQGGILALSLQNELPEVKEWVEQLHESLPEWFDFAGDVLQQKAKSFDEAGGMYESLNYANFGIQEALLFRIAWINTHPGQNPGDIPQLAKLPSYFSQVCYPRTGMLHSLNFGDSHKNVSAESSMMLLYALGVKDPTILWYIAQVEQGQHRDGFFLNRPMGFLYTPDLSKAPAVPQLPTSQLFADFGWATMRNSWEKDATMLAVKSGHTWNHSHADANSFIVFHKGVDIIKDGGNCWYPN
;
A
#
# COMPACT_ATOMS: atom_id res chain seq x y z
N MET A 1 -21.23 68.44 -37.88
CA MET A 1 -20.51 67.73 -36.83
C MET A 1 -20.83 66.24 -36.94
N LYS A 2 -19.94 65.50 -37.56
CA LYS A 2 -20.10 64.05 -37.74
C LYS A 2 -19.34 63.39 -36.55
N GLN A 3 -20.04 62.67 -35.67
CA GLN A 3 -19.43 61.84 -34.69
C GLN A 3 -19.11 60.49 -35.28
N THR A 4 -17.83 60.15 -35.33
CA THR A 4 -17.34 58.84 -35.77
C THR A 4 -17.32 57.91 -34.58
N ILE A 5 -18.14 56.87 -34.60
CA ILE A 5 -18.15 55.78 -33.59
C ILE A 5 -17.07 54.80 -33.98
N ILE A 6 -16.00 54.70 -33.17
CA ILE A 6 -14.97 53.65 -33.31
C ILE A 6 -15.46 52.46 -32.52
N ALA A 7 -15.85 51.40 -33.22
CA ALA A 7 -16.12 50.08 -32.58
C ALA A 7 -14.80 49.36 -32.32
N VAL A 8 -14.45 49.22 -31.06
CA VAL A 8 -13.30 48.38 -30.62
C VAL A 8 -13.82 46.95 -30.56
N ILE A 9 -13.45 46.14 -31.52
CA ILE A 9 -13.67 44.69 -31.49
C ILE A 9 -12.55 44.11 -30.64
N CYS A 10 -12.86 43.80 -29.35
CA CYS A 10 -11.99 42.95 -28.53
C CYS A 10 -12.06 41.52 -29.04
N PHE A 11 -11.08 41.09 -29.77
CA PHE A 11 -10.80 39.70 -30.06
C PHE A 11 -10.28 39.06 -28.73
N LEU A 12 -11.18 38.47 -27.96
CA LEU A 12 -10.80 37.54 -26.90
C LEU A 12 -10.27 36.27 -27.57
N CYS A 13 -8.97 36.22 -27.77
CA CYS A 13 -8.26 34.95 -28.00
C CYS A 13 -8.38 34.14 -26.68
N VAL A 14 -9.41 33.32 -26.58
CA VAL A 14 -9.44 32.19 -25.64
C VAL A 14 -8.40 31.20 -26.20
N SER A 15 -7.16 31.38 -25.81
CA SER A 15 -6.17 30.34 -25.93
C SER A 15 -6.63 29.21 -25.01
N SER A 16 -7.33 28.24 -25.58
CA SER A 16 -7.50 26.92 -25.01
C SER A 16 -6.09 26.37 -24.85
N LEU A 17 -5.52 26.56 -23.67
CA LEU A 17 -4.37 25.77 -23.25
C LEU A 17 -4.89 24.34 -23.17
N TYR A 18 -4.80 23.61 -24.29
CA TYR A 18 -4.72 22.17 -24.25
C TYR A 18 -3.48 21.86 -23.42
N ILE A 19 -3.67 21.62 -22.13
CA ILE A 19 -2.67 20.95 -21.32
C ILE A 19 -2.53 19.59 -22.01
N GLN A 20 -1.53 19.48 -22.85
CA GLN A 20 -1.19 18.20 -23.48
C GLN A 20 -0.84 17.31 -22.30
N ALA A 21 -1.72 16.33 -22.01
CA ALA A 21 -1.53 15.43 -20.88
C ALA A 21 -0.11 14.87 -20.95
N GLN A 22 0.68 15.16 -19.93
CA GLN A 22 2.08 14.73 -19.89
C GLN A 22 2.11 13.21 -19.96
N LYS A 23 2.77 12.68 -20.99
CA LYS A 23 2.90 11.24 -21.19
C LYS A 23 3.75 10.65 -20.09
N ILE A 24 3.26 9.57 -19.46
CA ILE A 24 4.01 8.84 -18.44
C ILE A 24 5.19 8.11 -19.09
N ASN A 25 6.38 8.29 -18.54
CA ASN A 25 7.59 7.61 -18.98
C ASN A 25 7.80 6.33 -18.17
N HIS A 26 7.53 5.18 -18.77
CA HIS A 26 7.69 3.88 -18.13
C HIS A 26 9.14 3.39 -18.11
N PRO A 27 9.58 2.68 -17.04
CA PRO A 27 8.84 2.42 -15.81
C PRO A 27 8.83 3.64 -14.88
N SER A 28 7.71 3.87 -14.20
CA SER A 28 7.52 5.06 -13.36
C SER A 28 6.72 4.82 -12.08
N LEU A 29 6.11 3.65 -11.90
CA LEU A 29 5.24 3.42 -10.73
C LEU A 29 6.06 3.25 -9.44
N LEU A 30 6.51 2.04 -9.19
CA LEU A 30 7.19 1.65 -7.94
C LEU A 30 8.65 1.22 -8.17
N TYR A 31 8.95 0.66 -9.36
CA TYR A 31 10.28 0.17 -9.76
C TYR A 31 10.96 1.20 -10.67
N THR A 32 11.09 2.44 -10.17
CA THR A 32 11.63 3.55 -10.96
C THR A 32 13.12 3.34 -11.28
N PRO A 33 13.62 3.89 -12.40
CA PRO A 33 15.04 3.83 -12.74
C PRO A 33 15.96 4.35 -11.65
N GLN A 34 15.53 5.41 -10.96
CA GLN A 34 16.28 5.97 -9.82
C GLN A 34 16.41 4.95 -8.69
N ARG A 35 15.34 4.27 -8.32
CA ARG A 35 15.33 3.27 -7.24
C ARG A 35 16.16 2.04 -7.61
N ILE A 36 16.05 1.57 -8.84
CA ILE A 36 16.89 0.49 -9.38
C ILE A 36 18.38 0.87 -9.32
N GLN A 37 18.73 2.09 -9.70
CA GLN A 37 20.11 2.56 -9.62
C GLN A 37 20.61 2.64 -8.17
N GLN A 38 19.79 3.14 -7.25
CA GLN A 38 20.14 3.22 -5.82
C GLN A 38 20.44 1.84 -5.23
N VAL A 39 19.60 0.85 -5.51
CA VAL A 39 19.85 -0.50 -4.97
C VAL A 39 21.06 -1.17 -5.60
N LYS A 40 21.31 -0.95 -6.91
CA LYS A 40 22.55 -1.42 -7.58
C LYS A 40 23.80 -0.83 -6.95
N GLN A 41 23.79 0.44 -6.55
CA GLN A 41 24.92 1.07 -5.85
C GLN A 41 25.10 0.48 -4.44
N ARG A 42 24.02 0.31 -3.69
CA ARG A 42 24.06 -0.28 -2.34
C ARG A 42 24.57 -1.70 -2.34
N MET A 43 24.19 -2.52 -3.32
CA MET A 43 24.67 -3.90 -3.47
C MET A 43 26.20 -4.00 -3.56
N GLN A 44 26.91 -2.96 -3.99
CA GLN A 44 28.37 -2.97 -4.05
C GLN A 44 29.02 -3.06 -2.65
N HIS A 45 28.28 -2.67 -1.60
CA HIS A 45 28.79 -2.54 -0.23
C HIS A 45 27.94 -3.28 0.81
N GLU A 46 26.79 -3.82 0.45
CA GLU A 46 25.87 -4.50 1.35
C GLU A 46 25.71 -5.99 0.98
N PRO A 47 26.46 -6.90 1.62
CA PRO A 47 26.41 -8.34 1.29
C PRO A 47 25.03 -8.97 1.39
N LYS A 48 24.19 -8.52 2.35
CA LYS A 48 22.82 -9.00 2.49
C LYS A 48 21.95 -8.67 1.27
N LEU A 49 22.17 -7.51 0.63
CA LEU A 49 21.47 -7.17 -0.61
C LEU A 49 21.97 -8.03 -1.79
N GLN A 50 23.24 -8.39 -1.82
CA GLN A 50 23.77 -9.30 -2.85
C GLN A 50 23.15 -10.70 -2.73
N GLU A 51 23.05 -11.23 -1.50
CA GLU A 51 22.40 -12.51 -1.22
C GLU A 51 20.92 -12.47 -1.59
N ALA A 52 20.20 -11.44 -1.14
CA ALA A 52 18.78 -11.22 -1.46
C ALA A 52 18.54 -11.12 -2.98
N TRP A 53 19.41 -10.45 -3.71
CA TRP A 53 19.35 -10.41 -5.18
C TRP A 53 19.52 -11.80 -5.79
N GLY A 54 20.44 -12.64 -5.26
CA GLY A 54 20.60 -14.02 -5.70
C GLY A 54 19.29 -14.83 -5.60
N ASP A 55 18.59 -14.71 -4.47
CA ASP A 55 17.30 -15.37 -4.23
C ASP A 55 16.20 -14.85 -5.16
N ILE A 56 16.14 -13.52 -5.33
CA ILE A 56 15.17 -12.87 -6.23
C ILE A 56 15.40 -13.35 -7.66
N LYS A 57 16.65 -13.30 -8.12
CA LYS A 57 16.98 -13.73 -9.48
C LYS A 57 16.65 -15.19 -9.72
N LYS A 58 16.96 -16.07 -8.79
CA LYS A 58 16.60 -17.49 -8.85
C LYS A 58 15.09 -17.67 -9.00
N THR A 59 14.30 -16.96 -8.17
CA THR A 59 12.83 -17.00 -8.24
C THR A 59 12.31 -16.47 -9.59
N ALA A 60 12.92 -15.40 -10.11
CA ALA A 60 12.58 -14.87 -11.42
C ALA A 60 12.94 -15.83 -12.56
N ASP A 61 14.08 -16.53 -12.50
CA ASP A 61 14.48 -17.54 -13.48
C ASP A 61 13.48 -18.72 -13.52
N GLU A 62 13.02 -19.16 -12.33
CA GLU A 62 11.99 -20.19 -12.24
C GLU A 62 10.62 -19.70 -12.79
N ALA A 63 10.27 -18.45 -12.49
CA ALA A 63 9.04 -17.83 -13.00
C ALA A 63 9.07 -17.63 -14.52
N LEU A 64 10.24 -17.32 -15.08
CA LEU A 64 10.47 -17.20 -16.52
C LEU A 64 10.13 -18.53 -17.23
N GLN A 65 10.63 -19.66 -16.72
CA GLN A 65 10.37 -20.97 -17.29
C GLN A 65 8.91 -21.40 -17.20
N LYS A 66 8.24 -21.05 -16.09
CA LYS A 66 6.85 -21.43 -15.82
C LYS A 66 5.83 -20.45 -16.38
N LYS A 67 6.27 -19.26 -16.83
CA LYS A 67 5.41 -18.13 -17.19
C LYS A 67 4.40 -17.81 -16.09
N ASP A 68 4.90 -17.69 -14.85
CA ASP A 68 4.06 -17.59 -13.66
C ASP A 68 3.55 -16.16 -13.44
N PHE A 69 2.25 -15.96 -13.63
CA PHE A 69 1.58 -14.68 -13.39
C PHE A 69 1.81 -14.17 -11.96
N ASN A 70 1.82 -15.06 -10.96
CA ASN A 70 1.98 -14.67 -9.55
C ASN A 70 3.41 -14.24 -9.20
N ARG A 71 4.31 -14.17 -10.18
CA ARG A 71 5.69 -13.73 -10.05
C ARG A 71 6.03 -12.61 -11.03
N LEU A 72 5.03 -11.87 -11.52
CA LEU A 72 5.24 -10.72 -12.38
C LEU A 72 6.13 -9.64 -11.73
N ASP A 73 6.03 -9.46 -10.43
CA ASP A 73 6.89 -8.58 -9.64
C ASP A 73 8.37 -8.97 -9.68
N TYR A 74 8.69 -10.27 -9.56
CA TYR A 74 10.05 -10.82 -9.67
C TYR A 74 10.59 -10.70 -11.10
N LEU A 75 9.77 -11.05 -12.09
CA LEU A 75 10.15 -10.93 -13.52
C LEU A 75 10.44 -9.47 -13.87
N SER A 76 9.60 -8.54 -13.40
CA SER A 76 9.76 -7.11 -13.62
C SER A 76 11.06 -6.58 -13.02
N LEU A 77 11.34 -6.94 -11.76
CA LEU A 77 12.58 -6.53 -11.10
C LEU A 77 13.80 -7.14 -11.81
N ALA A 78 13.74 -8.41 -12.19
CA ALA A 78 14.83 -9.08 -12.90
C ALA A 78 15.12 -8.41 -14.25
N TYR A 79 14.10 -8.05 -15.01
CA TYR A 79 14.27 -7.29 -16.24
C TYR A 79 14.97 -5.95 -16.00
N LEU A 80 14.46 -5.15 -15.06
CA LEU A 80 15.00 -3.80 -14.79
C LEU A 80 16.41 -3.83 -14.15
N MET A 81 16.75 -4.89 -13.43
CA MET A 81 18.08 -5.08 -12.87
C MET A 81 19.11 -5.54 -13.91
N THR A 82 18.73 -6.37 -14.86
CA THR A 82 19.66 -7.05 -15.78
C THR A 82 19.61 -6.59 -17.23
N ASP A 83 18.52 -5.89 -17.62
CA ASP A 83 18.21 -5.54 -19.02
C ASP A 83 18.06 -6.78 -19.94
N ASN A 84 17.87 -7.99 -19.36
CA ASN A 84 17.61 -9.19 -20.17
C ASN A 84 16.17 -9.20 -20.68
N LYS A 85 16.02 -9.04 -21.97
CA LYS A 85 14.71 -8.91 -22.67
C LYS A 85 13.85 -10.17 -22.56
N GLU A 86 14.40 -11.34 -22.30
CA GLU A 86 13.61 -12.56 -22.13
C GLU A 86 12.57 -12.42 -21.01
N TYR A 87 12.93 -11.74 -19.88
CA TYR A 87 11.94 -11.46 -18.83
C TYR A 87 10.82 -10.57 -19.32
N ALA A 88 11.13 -9.50 -20.08
CA ALA A 88 10.13 -8.57 -20.59
C ALA A 88 9.20 -9.24 -21.63
N ASP A 89 9.76 -10.10 -22.48
CA ASP A 89 8.97 -10.86 -23.47
C ASP A 89 8.01 -11.84 -22.77
N VAL A 90 8.44 -12.50 -21.70
CA VAL A 90 7.57 -13.40 -20.91
C VAL A 90 6.53 -12.60 -20.13
N ILE A 91 6.86 -11.43 -19.55
CA ILE A 91 5.88 -10.55 -18.92
C ILE A 91 4.77 -10.18 -19.91
N LYS A 92 5.16 -9.74 -21.12
CA LYS A 92 4.22 -9.41 -22.20
C LYS A 92 3.31 -10.59 -22.55
N GLU A 93 3.88 -11.79 -22.72
CA GLU A 93 3.12 -13.01 -23.02
C GLU A 93 2.11 -13.34 -21.92
N ILE A 94 2.54 -13.27 -20.66
CA ILE A 94 1.66 -13.48 -19.48
C ILE A 94 0.49 -12.50 -19.51
N LEU A 95 0.76 -11.20 -19.72
CA LEU A 95 -0.27 -10.17 -19.72
C LEU A 95 -1.25 -10.34 -20.90
N LEU A 96 -0.76 -10.65 -22.09
CA LEU A 96 -1.60 -10.92 -23.26
C LEU A 96 -2.55 -12.10 -23.03
N LYS A 97 -2.07 -13.15 -22.36
CA LYS A 97 -2.89 -14.30 -22.00
C LYS A 97 -3.86 -13.96 -20.85
N ALA A 98 -3.42 -13.22 -19.86
CA ALA A 98 -4.25 -12.85 -18.71
C ALA A 98 -5.49 -12.04 -19.08
N VAL A 99 -5.40 -11.18 -20.10
CA VAL A 99 -6.53 -10.35 -20.57
C VAL A 99 -7.55 -11.11 -21.43
N GLU A 100 -7.30 -12.37 -21.76
CA GLU A 100 -8.26 -13.26 -22.41
C GLU A 100 -9.31 -13.80 -21.44
N ALA A 101 -9.08 -13.67 -20.12
CA ALA A 101 -10.05 -14.08 -19.11
C ALA A 101 -11.36 -13.28 -19.25
N GLU A 102 -12.46 -13.94 -18.99
CA GLU A 102 -13.78 -13.32 -18.97
C GLU A 102 -13.94 -12.38 -17.76
N SER A 103 -13.54 -12.86 -16.57
CA SER A 103 -13.60 -12.12 -15.30
C SER A 103 -12.46 -12.55 -14.37
N TRP A 104 -12.10 -11.63 -13.45
CA TRP A 104 -11.24 -11.91 -12.29
C TRP A 104 -12.01 -11.90 -10.97
N GLY A 105 -13.32 -11.64 -11.03
CA GLY A 105 -14.19 -11.65 -9.86
C GLY A 105 -14.33 -13.06 -9.27
N ASP A 106 -14.56 -13.09 -7.97
CA ASP A 106 -14.91 -14.33 -7.26
C ASP A 106 -16.35 -14.73 -7.59
N VAL A 107 -16.60 -16.02 -7.82
CA VAL A 107 -17.91 -16.53 -8.29
C VAL A 107 -19.02 -16.26 -7.27
N GLU A 108 -18.75 -16.46 -5.97
CA GLU A 108 -19.75 -16.26 -4.92
C GLU A 108 -20.05 -14.78 -4.70
N MET A 109 -19.03 -13.93 -4.78
CA MET A 109 -19.20 -12.48 -4.68
C MET A 109 -19.93 -11.90 -5.89
N MET A 110 -19.63 -12.38 -7.09
CA MET A 110 -20.33 -11.99 -8.31
C MET A 110 -21.81 -12.41 -8.32
N ALA A 111 -22.18 -13.46 -7.58
CA ALA A 111 -23.56 -13.89 -7.45
C ALA A 111 -24.41 -13.04 -6.48
N ARG A 112 -23.81 -12.09 -5.74
CA ARG A 112 -24.52 -11.19 -4.82
C ARG A 112 -25.35 -10.14 -5.56
N ILE A 113 -26.28 -9.53 -4.87
CA ILE A 113 -27.12 -8.43 -5.40
C ILE A 113 -26.98 -7.21 -4.48
N PRO A 114 -26.34 -6.13 -4.93
CA PRO A 114 -25.62 -5.99 -6.21
C PRO A 114 -24.40 -6.93 -6.28
N ALA A 115 -23.99 -7.30 -7.48
CA ALA A 115 -22.80 -8.12 -7.69
C ALA A 115 -21.54 -7.42 -7.20
N TRP A 116 -20.71 -8.10 -6.42
CA TRP A 116 -19.41 -7.60 -6.01
C TRP A 116 -18.37 -8.04 -7.03
N ARG A 117 -17.93 -7.11 -7.86
CA ARG A 117 -16.99 -7.39 -8.96
C ARG A 117 -15.53 -7.37 -8.51
N SER A 118 -15.26 -6.69 -7.38
CA SER A 118 -13.91 -6.51 -6.84
C SER A 118 -13.73 -7.21 -5.48
N GLN A 119 -12.54 -7.74 -5.24
CA GLN A 119 -12.15 -8.41 -4.01
C GLN A 119 -10.61 -8.49 -3.90
N LEU A 120 -10.08 -8.95 -2.74
CA LEU A 120 -8.64 -8.92 -2.46
C LEU A 120 -7.78 -9.69 -3.47
N GLY A 121 -8.25 -10.84 -3.98
CA GLY A 121 -7.51 -11.61 -4.99
C GLY A 121 -7.40 -10.87 -6.33
N MET A 122 -8.46 -10.16 -6.74
CA MET A 122 -8.41 -9.29 -7.92
C MET A 122 -7.50 -8.08 -7.69
N ALA A 123 -7.56 -7.47 -6.51
CA ALA A 123 -6.68 -6.36 -6.13
C ALA A 123 -5.20 -6.77 -6.27
N HIS A 124 -4.83 -7.94 -5.73
CA HIS A 124 -3.47 -8.45 -5.87
C HIS A 124 -3.06 -8.69 -7.34
N LYS A 125 -3.95 -9.23 -8.18
CA LYS A 125 -3.71 -9.36 -9.62
C LYS A 125 -3.52 -8.00 -10.29
N SER A 126 -4.24 -6.96 -9.83
CA SER A 126 -4.10 -5.59 -10.33
C SER A 126 -2.69 -5.06 -10.07
N PHE A 127 -2.17 -5.23 -8.85
CA PHE A 127 -0.82 -4.84 -8.49
C PHE A 127 0.25 -5.53 -9.35
N LEU A 128 0.18 -6.86 -9.47
CA LEU A 128 1.12 -7.64 -10.27
C LEU A 128 1.09 -7.23 -11.74
N SER A 129 -0.11 -6.99 -12.29
CA SER A 129 -0.27 -6.53 -13.66
C SER A 129 0.29 -5.12 -13.87
N ALA A 130 0.10 -4.22 -12.89
CA ALA A 130 0.60 -2.86 -12.94
C ALA A 130 2.13 -2.83 -13.02
N VAL A 131 2.82 -3.54 -12.12
CA VAL A 131 4.29 -3.58 -12.13
C VAL A 131 4.83 -4.30 -13.37
N GLY A 132 4.15 -5.34 -13.85
CA GLY A 132 4.51 -6.04 -15.08
C GLY A 132 4.37 -5.16 -16.32
N TYR A 133 3.23 -4.50 -16.46
CA TYR A 133 2.95 -3.60 -17.59
C TYR A 133 3.91 -2.41 -17.60
N ASP A 134 4.13 -1.78 -16.45
CA ASP A 134 5.04 -0.64 -16.29
C ASP A 134 6.48 -1.03 -16.67
N ALA A 135 6.97 -2.16 -16.20
CA ALA A 135 8.32 -2.63 -16.49
C ALA A 135 8.51 -2.99 -17.98
N ALA A 136 7.57 -3.72 -18.59
CA ALA A 136 7.68 -4.22 -19.96
C ALA A 136 7.15 -3.24 -21.02
N TYR A 137 6.66 -2.07 -20.65
CA TYR A 137 6.00 -1.11 -21.55
C TYR A 137 6.76 -0.85 -22.84
N ASN A 138 8.07 -0.62 -22.75
CA ASN A 138 8.90 -0.20 -23.89
C ASN A 138 9.25 -1.34 -24.86
N VAL A 139 9.01 -2.61 -24.49
CA VAL A 139 9.20 -3.76 -25.40
C VAL A 139 7.91 -4.18 -26.10
N MET A 140 6.77 -3.63 -25.71
CA MET A 140 5.48 -3.89 -26.34
C MET A 140 5.22 -2.95 -27.50
N SER A 141 4.64 -3.47 -28.60
CA SER A 141 4.08 -2.66 -29.68
C SER A 141 2.86 -1.86 -29.19
N SER A 142 2.50 -0.80 -29.91
CA SER A 142 1.32 0.01 -29.56
C SER A 142 0.02 -0.80 -29.57
N SER A 143 -0.11 -1.78 -30.48
CA SER A 143 -1.28 -2.67 -30.52
C SER A 143 -1.35 -3.62 -29.34
N GLU A 144 -0.20 -4.17 -28.91
CA GLU A 144 -0.12 -5.04 -27.71
C GLU A 144 -0.45 -4.23 -26.44
N ARG A 145 0.14 -3.04 -26.28
CA ARG A 145 -0.17 -2.15 -25.16
C ARG A 145 -1.66 -1.85 -25.09
N LYS A 146 -2.27 -1.46 -26.20
CA LYS A 146 -3.70 -1.14 -26.24
C LYS A 146 -4.55 -2.36 -25.88
N LYS A 147 -4.29 -3.54 -26.47
CA LYS A 147 -5.02 -4.79 -26.16
C LYS A 147 -4.93 -5.13 -24.64
N ILE A 148 -3.71 -5.06 -24.09
CA ILE A 148 -3.48 -5.34 -22.67
C ILE A 148 -4.20 -4.30 -21.81
N ALA A 149 -4.08 -3.01 -22.11
CA ALA A 149 -4.69 -1.94 -21.35
C ALA A 149 -6.23 -2.04 -21.29
N GLU A 150 -6.88 -2.26 -22.44
CA GLU A 150 -8.34 -2.46 -22.53
C GLU A 150 -8.79 -3.68 -21.71
N GLY A 151 -8.04 -4.79 -21.80
CA GLY A 151 -8.33 -5.99 -21.04
C GLY A 151 -8.17 -5.80 -19.52
N LEU A 152 -7.08 -5.17 -19.07
CA LEU A 152 -6.82 -4.91 -17.66
C LEU A 152 -7.80 -3.88 -17.09
N LYS A 153 -8.18 -2.86 -17.88
CA LYS A 153 -9.25 -1.93 -17.46
C LYS A 153 -10.54 -2.70 -17.16
N ARG A 154 -11.00 -3.53 -18.09
CA ARG A 154 -12.23 -4.33 -17.94
C ARG A 154 -12.17 -5.32 -16.78
N LEU A 155 -11.03 -6.00 -16.61
CA LEU A 155 -10.90 -7.10 -15.63
C LEU A 155 -10.66 -6.60 -14.20
N ALA A 156 -10.07 -5.42 -14.04
CA ALA A 156 -9.58 -4.97 -12.75
C ALA A 156 -9.90 -3.51 -12.42
N VAL A 157 -9.56 -2.53 -13.29
CA VAL A 157 -9.71 -1.11 -12.95
C VAL A 157 -11.19 -0.73 -12.79
N GLU A 158 -12.05 -1.07 -13.74
CA GLU A 158 -13.49 -0.81 -13.68
C GLU A 158 -14.16 -1.52 -12.50
N PRO A 159 -13.91 -2.81 -12.21
CA PRO A 159 -14.44 -3.43 -11.02
C PRO A 159 -13.94 -2.78 -9.72
N ALA A 160 -12.63 -2.53 -9.60
CA ALA A 160 -12.05 -1.97 -8.39
C ALA A 160 -12.58 -0.57 -8.09
N LEU A 161 -12.43 0.36 -9.03
CA LEU A 161 -12.85 1.74 -8.81
C LEU A 161 -14.37 1.89 -8.90
N GLY A 162 -15.03 1.13 -9.78
CA GLY A 162 -16.48 1.19 -9.94
C GLY A 162 -17.25 0.70 -8.72
N ASP A 163 -16.82 -0.36 -8.04
CA ASP A 163 -17.53 -0.89 -6.87
C ASP A 163 -17.36 0.01 -5.62
N TRP A 164 -16.27 0.76 -5.53
CA TRP A 164 -15.90 1.46 -4.30
C TRP A 164 -15.88 2.99 -4.40
N LEU A 165 -15.72 3.54 -5.61
CA LEU A 165 -15.45 4.96 -5.77
C LEU A 165 -16.37 5.63 -6.81
N LEU A 166 -16.48 5.06 -8.02
CA LEU A 166 -17.08 5.74 -9.17
C LEU A 166 -18.59 5.60 -9.22
N GLU A 167 -19.30 6.73 -9.31
CA GLU A 167 -20.73 6.73 -9.58
C GLU A 167 -21.01 6.52 -11.11
N PRO A 168 -22.12 5.90 -11.49
CA PRO A 168 -23.20 5.34 -10.65
C PRO A 168 -23.00 3.87 -10.24
N THR A 169 -21.84 3.29 -10.45
CA THR A 169 -21.60 1.85 -10.24
C THR A 169 -21.17 1.49 -8.82
N ARG A 170 -20.95 2.50 -7.98
CA ARG A 170 -20.50 2.31 -6.59
C ARG A 170 -21.52 1.54 -5.76
N ILE A 171 -21.09 0.45 -5.13
CA ILE A 171 -21.88 -0.37 -4.22
C ILE A 171 -21.34 -0.36 -2.78
N HIS A 172 -20.11 0.08 -2.58
CA HIS A 172 -19.46 0.17 -1.28
C HIS A 172 -19.01 1.61 -0.99
N SER A 173 -18.92 1.92 0.29
CA SER A 173 -18.42 3.22 0.75
C SER A 173 -17.68 3.04 2.07
N LEU A 174 -17.07 4.09 2.58
CA LEU A 174 -16.45 4.08 3.91
C LEU A 174 -17.46 3.74 5.01
N ASN A 175 -18.73 4.13 4.88
CA ASN A 175 -19.78 3.77 5.83
C ASN A 175 -20.15 2.28 5.80
N SER A 176 -20.02 1.61 4.66
CA SER A 176 -20.37 0.21 4.53
C SER A 176 -19.18 -0.72 4.77
N MET A 177 -18.03 -0.43 4.15
CA MET A 177 -16.81 -1.23 4.22
C MET A 177 -15.54 -0.38 4.23
N GLY A 178 -15.54 0.72 4.98
CA GLY A 178 -14.50 1.74 4.99
C GLY A 178 -13.23 1.35 5.77
N HIS A 179 -12.80 0.12 5.69
CA HIS A 179 -11.62 -0.40 6.36
C HIS A 179 -10.52 -0.81 5.36
N ASN A 180 -9.70 -1.80 5.69
CA ASN A 180 -8.59 -2.27 4.86
C ASN A 180 -8.99 -2.69 3.43
N TRP A 181 -10.19 -3.21 3.19
CA TRP A 181 -10.66 -3.59 1.85
C TRP A 181 -10.81 -2.39 0.92
N TRP A 182 -11.23 -1.23 1.45
CA TRP A 182 -11.33 -0.02 0.62
C TRP A 182 -9.97 0.31 -0.01
N THR A 183 -8.92 0.46 0.83
CA THR A 183 -7.58 0.78 0.31
C THR A 183 -7.01 -0.34 -0.54
N SER A 184 -7.23 -1.61 -0.16
CA SER A 184 -6.72 -2.71 -0.97
C SER A 184 -7.33 -2.72 -2.38
N CYS A 185 -8.64 -2.62 -2.51
CA CYS A 185 -9.29 -2.67 -3.82
C CYS A 185 -9.00 -1.42 -4.65
N VAL A 186 -9.26 -0.21 -4.10
CA VAL A 186 -9.13 1.02 -4.88
C VAL A 186 -7.69 1.41 -5.15
N CYS A 187 -6.78 1.26 -4.17
CA CYS A 187 -5.39 1.67 -4.36
C CYS A 187 -4.66 0.75 -5.33
N GLN A 188 -4.85 -0.57 -5.26
CA GLN A 188 -4.23 -1.47 -6.22
C GLN A 188 -4.83 -1.33 -7.63
N GLY A 189 -6.17 -1.14 -7.74
CA GLY A 189 -6.82 -0.76 -8.99
C GLY A 189 -6.32 0.58 -9.53
N GLY A 190 -6.08 1.55 -8.66
CA GLY A 190 -5.54 2.87 -8.98
C GLY A 190 -4.09 2.82 -9.46
N ILE A 191 -3.23 2.00 -8.84
CA ILE A 191 -1.84 1.78 -9.32
C ILE A 191 -1.86 1.19 -10.73
N LEU A 192 -2.77 0.25 -11.01
CA LEU A 192 -2.95 -0.29 -12.35
C LEU A 192 -3.44 0.81 -13.30
N ALA A 193 -4.45 1.59 -12.93
CA ALA A 193 -4.96 2.68 -13.76
C ALA A 193 -3.87 3.71 -14.10
N LEU A 194 -2.99 4.05 -13.15
CA LEU A 194 -1.82 4.90 -13.38
C LEU A 194 -0.95 4.36 -14.52
N SER A 195 -0.72 3.05 -14.58
CA SER A 195 0.10 2.45 -15.65
C SER A 195 -0.54 2.52 -17.04
N LEU A 196 -1.86 2.64 -17.12
CA LEU A 196 -2.62 2.57 -18.37
C LEU A 196 -2.95 3.92 -19.02
N GLN A 197 -2.63 5.04 -18.37
CA GLN A 197 -3.05 6.39 -18.80
C GLN A 197 -2.58 6.80 -20.19
N ASN A 198 -1.47 6.23 -20.66
CA ASN A 198 -0.96 6.53 -22.00
C ASN A 198 -1.85 5.96 -23.12
N GLU A 199 -2.45 4.81 -22.90
CA GLU A 199 -3.33 4.10 -23.83
C GLU A 199 -4.81 4.43 -23.61
N LEU A 200 -5.19 4.74 -22.36
CA LEU A 200 -6.57 4.96 -21.93
C LEU A 200 -6.69 6.29 -21.15
N PRO A 201 -6.77 7.43 -21.87
CA PRO A 201 -6.81 8.74 -21.22
C PRO A 201 -7.99 8.92 -20.23
N GLU A 202 -9.08 8.19 -20.42
CA GLU A 202 -10.26 8.25 -19.55
C GLU A 202 -10.00 7.79 -18.12
N VAL A 203 -9.03 6.88 -17.89
CA VAL A 203 -8.70 6.43 -16.52
C VAL A 203 -8.00 7.50 -15.70
N LYS A 204 -7.54 8.58 -16.34
CA LYS A 204 -6.89 9.69 -15.66
C LYS A 204 -7.82 10.36 -14.65
N GLU A 205 -9.04 10.65 -15.06
CA GLU A 205 -10.05 11.24 -14.16
C GLU A 205 -10.35 10.33 -12.96
N TRP A 206 -10.38 9.03 -13.16
CA TRP A 206 -10.60 8.05 -12.10
C TRP A 206 -9.44 8.02 -11.08
N VAL A 207 -8.22 8.15 -11.57
CA VAL A 207 -7.03 8.23 -10.72
C VAL A 207 -7.02 9.51 -9.89
N GLU A 208 -7.37 10.65 -10.50
CA GLU A 208 -7.46 11.92 -9.77
C GLU A 208 -8.56 11.87 -8.70
N GLN A 209 -9.73 11.31 -9.03
CA GLN A 209 -10.80 11.12 -8.05
C GLN A 209 -10.37 10.22 -6.89
N LEU A 210 -9.61 9.14 -7.16
CA LEU A 210 -9.03 8.33 -6.10
C LEU A 210 -8.03 9.12 -5.26
N HIS A 211 -7.14 9.88 -5.91
CA HIS A 211 -6.15 10.69 -5.23
C HIS A 211 -6.79 11.71 -4.27
N GLU A 212 -7.85 12.39 -4.72
CA GLU A 212 -8.63 13.33 -3.92
C GLU A 212 -9.41 12.66 -2.78
N SER A 213 -9.84 11.40 -2.97
CA SER A 213 -10.60 10.65 -1.96
C SER A 213 -9.74 9.94 -0.92
N LEU A 214 -8.44 9.75 -1.19
CA LEU A 214 -7.56 9.02 -0.28
C LEU A 214 -7.46 9.65 1.12
N PRO A 215 -7.38 10.99 1.29
CA PRO A 215 -7.42 11.61 2.61
C PRO A 215 -8.69 11.30 3.41
N GLU A 216 -9.85 11.12 2.73
CA GLU A 216 -11.11 10.77 3.40
C GLU A 216 -11.02 9.44 4.17
N TRP A 217 -10.30 8.46 3.64
CA TRP A 217 -10.08 7.19 4.36
C TRP A 217 -9.32 7.39 5.66
N PHE A 218 -8.33 8.28 5.69
CA PHE A 218 -7.58 8.62 6.90
C PHE A 218 -8.41 9.47 7.89
N ASP A 219 -9.33 10.29 7.39
CA ASP A 219 -10.15 11.22 8.18
C ASP A 219 -11.57 10.70 8.46
N PHE A 220 -11.90 9.49 8.02
CA PHE A 220 -13.24 8.92 8.19
C PHE A 220 -13.64 8.93 9.68
N ALA A 221 -14.69 9.69 9.99
CA ALA A 221 -15.13 9.96 11.37
C ALA A 221 -15.88 8.79 12.03
N GLY A 222 -16.13 7.71 11.30
CA GLY A 222 -16.96 6.61 11.78
C GLY A 222 -18.46 6.87 11.61
N ASP A 223 -19.26 5.94 12.13
CA ASP A 223 -20.72 6.03 12.14
C ASP A 223 -21.25 5.57 13.49
N VAL A 224 -21.68 6.52 14.31
CA VAL A 224 -22.16 6.27 15.68
C VAL A 224 -23.42 5.41 15.70
N LEU A 225 -24.32 5.56 14.71
CA LEU A 225 -25.56 4.78 14.64
C LEU A 225 -25.29 3.30 14.32
N GLN A 226 -24.23 3.04 13.57
CA GLN A 226 -23.78 1.69 13.22
C GLN A 226 -22.66 1.19 14.14
N GLN A 227 -22.28 1.94 15.17
CA GLN A 227 -21.17 1.65 16.08
C GLN A 227 -19.84 1.44 15.38
N LYS A 228 -19.63 2.13 14.26
CA LYS A 228 -18.36 2.08 13.53
C LYS A 228 -17.41 3.13 14.08
N ALA A 229 -16.21 2.70 14.46
CA ALA A 229 -15.16 3.61 14.87
C ALA A 229 -14.67 4.46 13.70
N LYS A 230 -14.08 5.61 14.00
CA LYS A 230 -13.32 6.34 12.98
C LYS A 230 -12.06 5.54 12.60
N SER A 231 -11.60 5.73 11.37
CA SER A 231 -10.48 4.95 10.84
C SER A 231 -9.20 5.17 11.64
N PHE A 232 -8.89 6.43 11.99
CA PHE A 232 -7.67 6.79 12.71
C PHE A 232 -7.97 7.63 13.95
N ASP A 233 -7.26 7.30 15.03
CA ASP A 233 -7.21 8.09 16.25
C ASP A 233 -6.40 9.38 16.03
N GLU A 234 -6.65 10.40 16.83
CA GLU A 234 -5.88 11.64 16.80
C GLU A 234 -4.37 11.41 17.07
N ALA A 235 -4.03 10.36 17.80
CA ALA A 235 -2.64 9.93 18.02
C ALA A 235 -2.08 9.06 16.89
N GLY A 236 -2.83 8.84 15.80
CA GLY A 236 -2.38 8.13 14.60
C GLY A 236 -2.67 6.63 14.58
N GLY A 237 -3.24 6.08 15.64
CA GLY A 237 -3.60 4.67 15.68
C GLY A 237 -4.77 4.33 14.77
N MET A 238 -4.76 3.15 14.17
CA MET A 238 -5.90 2.61 13.43
C MET A 238 -6.68 1.66 14.34
N TYR A 239 -8.01 1.72 14.31
CA TYR A 239 -8.89 0.92 15.17
C TYR A 239 -8.81 -0.59 14.91
N GLU A 240 -8.45 -1.00 13.71
CA GLU A 240 -8.16 -2.39 13.39
C GLU A 240 -6.86 -2.86 14.04
N SER A 241 -6.72 -4.15 14.25
CA SER A 241 -5.49 -4.72 14.80
C SER A 241 -4.27 -4.37 13.93
N LEU A 242 -3.06 -4.45 14.48
CA LEU A 242 -1.84 -4.11 13.75
C LEU A 242 -1.71 -4.85 12.41
N ASN A 243 -2.19 -6.09 12.34
CA ASN A 243 -2.20 -6.88 11.12
C ASN A 243 -2.93 -6.18 9.97
N TYR A 244 -4.19 -5.78 10.23
CA TYR A 244 -5.04 -5.14 9.22
C TYR A 244 -4.70 -3.67 9.02
N ALA A 245 -4.26 -2.99 10.09
CA ALA A 245 -3.76 -1.62 9.99
C ALA A 245 -2.55 -1.55 9.04
N ASN A 246 -1.53 -2.41 9.23
CA ASN A 246 -0.38 -2.45 8.34
C ASN A 246 -0.80 -2.76 6.90
N PHE A 247 -1.69 -3.73 6.69
CA PHE A 247 -2.18 -4.11 5.37
C PHE A 247 -2.87 -2.93 4.65
N GLY A 248 -3.87 -2.30 5.28
CA GLY A 248 -4.59 -1.19 4.65
C GLY A 248 -3.72 0.05 4.41
N ILE A 249 -2.87 0.41 5.37
CA ILE A 249 -1.96 1.55 5.26
C ILE A 249 -0.92 1.31 4.17
N GLN A 250 -0.34 0.11 4.09
CA GLN A 250 0.62 -0.25 3.04
C GLN A 250 0.06 0.03 1.64
N GLU A 251 -1.18 -0.40 1.36
CA GLU A 251 -1.81 -0.21 0.05
C GLU A 251 -2.02 1.28 -0.29
N ALA A 252 -2.46 2.06 0.68
CA ALA A 252 -2.60 3.51 0.54
C ALA A 252 -1.25 4.21 0.24
N LEU A 253 -0.18 3.81 0.93
CA LEU A 253 1.16 4.36 0.73
C LEU A 253 1.76 3.95 -0.62
N LEU A 254 1.52 2.73 -1.09
CA LEU A 254 1.95 2.27 -2.41
C LEU A 254 1.31 3.10 -3.53
N PHE A 255 0.00 3.33 -3.46
CA PHE A 255 -0.68 4.19 -4.42
C PHE A 255 -0.13 5.62 -4.38
N ARG A 256 0.05 6.20 -3.18
CA ARG A 256 0.60 7.55 -3.03
C ARG A 256 2.00 7.67 -3.63
N ILE A 257 2.88 6.70 -3.43
CA ILE A 257 4.21 6.67 -4.06
C ILE A 257 4.10 6.60 -5.58
N ALA A 258 3.26 5.71 -6.10
CA ALA A 258 3.06 5.56 -7.54
C ALA A 258 2.50 6.85 -8.17
N TRP A 259 1.55 7.52 -7.49
CA TRP A 259 1.00 8.81 -7.93
C TRP A 259 2.08 9.89 -7.97
N ILE A 260 2.88 10.06 -6.91
CA ILE A 260 3.99 11.03 -6.86
C ILE A 260 5.00 10.78 -7.99
N ASN A 261 5.35 9.52 -8.23
CA ASN A 261 6.31 9.16 -9.27
C ASN A 261 5.81 9.44 -10.68
N THR A 262 4.50 9.33 -10.90
CA THR A 262 3.85 9.57 -12.22
C THR A 262 3.46 11.03 -12.42
N HIS A 263 3.44 11.85 -11.36
CA HIS A 263 3.08 13.27 -11.38
C HIS A 263 4.21 14.15 -10.82
N PRO A 264 5.41 14.13 -11.45
CA PRO A 264 6.57 14.85 -10.92
C PRO A 264 6.29 16.36 -10.84
N GLY A 265 6.60 16.94 -9.67
CA GLY A 265 6.41 18.37 -9.41
C GLY A 265 5.00 18.79 -9.00
N GLN A 266 4.02 17.89 -9.02
CA GLN A 266 2.69 18.15 -8.45
C GLN A 266 2.71 17.96 -6.93
N ASN A 267 1.89 18.75 -6.23
CA ASN A 267 1.71 18.59 -4.79
C ASN A 267 0.78 17.39 -4.51
N PRO A 268 1.23 16.36 -3.80
CA PRO A 268 0.40 15.20 -3.50
C PRO A 268 -0.65 15.45 -2.40
N GLY A 269 -0.85 16.69 -1.96
CA GLY A 269 -1.68 17.02 -0.81
C GLY A 269 -1.04 16.56 0.52
N ASP A 270 -1.62 17.00 1.63
CA ASP A 270 -1.17 16.63 2.97
C ASP A 270 -2.10 15.56 3.58
N ILE A 271 -1.50 14.59 4.25
CA ILE A 271 -2.19 13.59 5.07
C ILE A 271 -1.49 13.59 6.44
N PRO A 272 -1.98 14.40 7.40
CA PRO A 272 -1.29 14.61 8.68
C PRO A 272 -1.09 13.32 9.50
N GLN A 273 -1.95 12.33 9.30
CA GLN A 273 -1.87 11.03 9.98
C GLN A 273 -0.57 10.29 9.67
N LEU A 274 0.03 10.49 8.48
CA LEU A 274 1.27 9.80 8.10
C LEU A 274 2.43 10.08 9.05
N ALA A 275 2.50 11.31 9.59
CA ALA A 275 3.54 11.68 10.55
C ALA A 275 3.36 11.03 11.92
N LYS A 276 2.17 10.52 12.24
CA LYS A 276 1.83 9.90 13.53
C LYS A 276 1.99 8.38 13.54
N LEU A 277 1.94 7.76 12.35
CA LEU A 277 2.02 6.30 12.19
C LEU A 277 3.29 5.66 12.79
N PRO A 278 4.50 6.26 12.68
CA PRO A 278 5.69 5.67 13.31
C PRO A 278 5.56 5.49 14.82
N SER A 279 4.97 6.48 15.51
CA SER A 279 4.66 6.38 16.93
C SER A 279 3.64 5.27 17.22
N TYR A 280 2.54 5.24 16.48
CA TYR A 280 1.50 4.22 16.66
C TYR A 280 2.06 2.81 16.53
N PHE A 281 2.70 2.49 15.39
CA PHE A 281 3.25 1.16 15.16
C PHE A 281 4.26 0.74 16.23
N SER A 282 5.03 1.68 16.76
CA SER A 282 5.98 1.40 17.82
C SER A 282 5.30 1.17 19.16
N GLN A 283 4.28 1.98 19.49
CA GLN A 283 3.56 1.89 20.78
C GLN A 283 2.81 0.57 20.93
N VAL A 284 2.27 0.01 19.86
CA VAL A 284 1.53 -1.26 19.88
C VAL A 284 2.42 -2.50 19.78
N CYS A 285 3.73 -2.34 19.93
CA CYS A 285 4.70 -3.42 19.94
C CYS A 285 5.51 -3.45 21.22
N TYR A 286 6.09 -4.61 21.52
CA TYR A 286 7.00 -4.82 22.63
C TYR A 286 8.16 -5.75 22.24
N PRO A 287 9.38 -5.54 22.76
CA PRO A 287 10.53 -6.35 22.44
C PRO A 287 10.42 -7.73 23.10
N ARG A 288 10.70 -8.76 22.33
CA ARG A 288 10.92 -10.11 22.84
C ARG A 288 12.23 -10.65 22.28
N THR A 289 12.78 -11.68 22.88
CA THR A 289 14.07 -12.24 22.45
C THR A 289 14.12 -12.45 20.93
N GLY A 290 14.94 -11.65 20.24
CA GLY A 290 15.20 -11.74 18.81
C GLY A 290 14.20 -11.09 17.88
N MET A 291 13.07 -10.55 18.38
CA MET A 291 12.07 -9.90 17.52
C MET A 291 11.21 -8.88 18.27
N LEU A 292 10.49 -8.08 17.51
CA LEU A 292 9.45 -7.18 18.03
C LEU A 292 8.09 -7.88 17.93
N HIS A 293 7.41 -8.06 19.07
CA HIS A 293 6.07 -8.62 19.11
C HIS A 293 5.02 -7.51 19.09
N SER A 294 3.92 -7.75 18.38
CA SER A 294 2.76 -6.86 18.40
C SER A 294 1.76 -7.25 19.47
N LEU A 295 0.99 -6.25 19.94
CA LEU A 295 -0.25 -6.50 20.66
C LEU A 295 -1.20 -7.26 19.72
N ASN A 296 -1.74 -8.37 20.19
CA ASN A 296 -2.58 -9.24 19.37
C ASN A 296 -4.07 -9.15 19.75
N PHE A 297 -4.53 -7.97 20.16
CA PHE A 297 -5.96 -7.70 20.32
C PHE A 297 -6.70 -7.87 18.99
N GLY A 298 -7.87 -8.49 19.01
CA GLY A 298 -8.65 -8.78 17.82
C GLY A 298 -7.98 -9.82 16.90
N ASP A 299 -8.25 -9.75 15.62
CA ASP A 299 -7.74 -10.68 14.59
C ASP A 299 -6.27 -10.42 14.26
N SER A 300 -5.40 -10.34 15.26
CA SER A 300 -3.97 -10.11 15.08
C SER A 300 -3.13 -11.26 15.62
N HIS A 301 -1.91 -11.35 15.11
CA HIS A 301 -0.90 -12.30 15.54
C HIS A 301 0.25 -11.58 16.24
N LYS A 302 0.94 -12.26 17.14
CA LYS A 302 2.08 -11.68 17.88
C LYS A 302 3.30 -11.42 17.01
N ASN A 303 3.46 -12.18 15.92
CA ASN A 303 4.56 -12.06 14.98
C ASN A 303 4.28 -11.10 13.81
N VAL A 304 3.30 -10.23 13.96
CA VAL A 304 3.02 -9.17 13.00
C VAL A 304 3.93 -7.99 13.26
N SER A 305 4.33 -7.32 12.19
CA SER A 305 5.02 -6.04 12.25
C SER A 305 4.54 -5.13 11.14
N ALA A 306 4.82 -3.86 11.25
CA ALA A 306 4.47 -2.84 10.27
C ALA A 306 5.69 -2.37 9.47
N GLU A 307 6.71 -3.21 9.31
CA GLU A 307 7.94 -2.83 8.61
C GLU A 307 7.69 -2.38 7.18
N SER A 308 6.72 -2.97 6.48
CA SER A 308 6.36 -2.54 5.12
C SER A 308 5.81 -1.11 5.08
N SER A 309 4.87 -0.78 5.95
CA SER A 309 4.37 0.60 6.08
C SER A 309 5.48 1.56 6.50
N MET A 310 6.35 1.16 7.45
CA MET A 310 7.50 1.98 7.88
C MET A 310 8.49 2.24 6.73
N MET A 311 8.80 1.24 5.91
CA MET A 311 9.65 1.40 4.73
C MET A 311 9.05 2.38 3.72
N LEU A 312 7.74 2.31 3.50
CA LEU A 312 7.04 3.20 2.57
C LEU A 312 6.92 4.63 3.12
N LEU A 313 6.68 4.81 4.42
CA LEU A 313 6.73 6.12 5.08
C LEU A 313 8.10 6.77 4.94
N TYR A 314 9.18 5.99 5.14
CA TYR A 314 10.54 6.46 4.89
C TYR A 314 10.75 6.89 3.43
N ALA A 315 10.26 6.08 2.48
CA ALA A 315 10.34 6.39 1.06
C ALA A 315 9.55 7.65 0.66
N LEU A 316 8.46 7.95 1.36
CA LEU A 316 7.68 9.19 1.23
C LEU A 316 8.33 10.41 1.91
N GLY A 317 9.46 10.21 2.60
CA GLY A 317 10.21 11.30 3.23
C GLY A 317 9.71 11.70 4.62
N VAL A 318 8.93 10.85 5.29
CA VAL A 318 8.58 11.06 6.70
C VAL A 318 9.87 11.02 7.53
N LYS A 319 10.19 12.17 8.17
CA LYS A 319 11.45 12.37 8.89
C LYS A 319 11.28 12.03 10.37
N ASP A 320 11.09 10.75 10.67
CA ASP A 320 11.04 10.26 12.05
C ASP A 320 12.09 9.15 12.25
N PRO A 321 13.10 9.35 13.12
CA PRO A 321 14.12 8.33 13.37
C PRO A 321 13.56 7.04 13.95
N THR A 322 12.35 7.05 14.52
CA THR A 322 11.64 5.87 14.99
C THR A 322 11.41 4.85 13.88
N ILE A 323 11.26 5.30 12.64
CA ILE A 323 11.12 4.43 11.47
C ILE A 323 12.32 3.48 11.34
N LEU A 324 13.53 4.05 11.36
CA LEU A 324 14.77 3.25 11.24
C LEU A 324 14.95 2.33 12.44
N TRP A 325 14.66 2.83 13.65
CA TRP A 325 14.67 2.00 14.85
C TRP A 325 13.73 0.82 14.72
N TYR A 326 12.48 1.07 14.32
CA TYR A 326 11.47 0.03 14.20
C TYR A 326 11.91 -1.08 13.21
N ILE A 327 12.32 -0.69 12.01
CA ILE A 327 12.76 -1.66 10.98
C ILE A 327 14.00 -2.45 11.46
N ALA A 328 14.89 -1.82 12.24
CA ALA A 328 16.05 -2.50 12.82
C ALA A 328 15.71 -3.48 13.96
N GLN A 329 14.56 -3.32 14.64
CA GLN A 329 14.13 -4.20 15.72
C GLN A 329 13.34 -5.41 15.24
N VAL A 330 12.74 -5.34 14.05
CA VAL A 330 11.94 -6.45 13.52
C VAL A 330 12.82 -7.44 12.76
N GLU A 331 12.50 -8.71 12.88
CA GLU A 331 12.99 -9.69 11.93
C GLU A 331 12.20 -9.50 10.63
N GLN A 332 12.90 -9.20 9.54
CA GLN A 332 12.25 -8.96 8.27
C GLN A 332 11.36 -10.13 7.88
N GLY A 333 10.10 -9.80 7.54
CA GLY A 333 9.13 -10.79 7.17
C GLY A 333 8.50 -11.53 8.35
N GLN A 334 8.46 -10.94 9.55
CA GLN A 334 7.69 -11.48 10.67
C GLN A 334 6.23 -11.73 10.29
N HIS A 335 5.67 -10.87 9.46
CA HIS A 335 4.36 -11.04 8.86
C HIS A 335 4.48 -11.72 7.49
N ARG A 336 3.58 -12.67 7.19
CA ARG A 336 3.61 -13.43 5.92
C ARG A 336 3.60 -12.55 4.66
N ASP A 337 2.97 -11.39 4.74
CA ASP A 337 2.82 -10.42 3.66
C ASP A 337 3.83 -9.25 3.78
N GLY A 338 4.80 -9.35 4.69
CA GLY A 338 5.81 -8.35 4.94
C GLY A 338 6.82 -8.19 3.81
N PHE A 339 7.54 -7.07 3.84
CA PHE A 339 8.57 -6.75 2.86
C PHE A 339 9.88 -7.46 3.20
N PHE A 340 9.96 -8.73 2.88
CA PHE A 340 11.21 -9.49 3.01
C PHE A 340 12.29 -8.94 2.09
N LEU A 341 13.54 -8.95 2.55
CA LEU A 341 14.66 -8.44 1.75
C LEU A 341 14.85 -9.23 0.44
N ASN A 342 14.53 -10.51 0.43
CA ASN A 342 14.56 -11.37 -0.75
C ASN A 342 13.25 -11.38 -1.56
N ARG A 343 12.42 -10.34 -1.40
CA ARG A 343 11.26 -10.06 -2.25
C ARG A 343 11.40 -8.69 -2.91
N PRO A 344 10.81 -8.47 -4.09
CA PRO A 344 11.02 -7.25 -4.87
C PRO A 344 10.79 -5.96 -4.09
N MET A 345 9.68 -5.83 -3.36
CA MET A 345 9.38 -4.61 -2.60
C MET A 345 10.36 -4.40 -1.43
N GLY A 346 10.66 -5.43 -0.66
CA GLY A 346 11.63 -5.35 0.42
C GLY A 346 13.04 -5.02 -0.08
N PHE A 347 13.47 -5.63 -1.17
CA PHE A 347 14.75 -5.36 -1.82
C PHE A 347 14.90 -3.89 -2.24
N LEU A 348 13.83 -3.31 -2.81
CA LEU A 348 13.85 -1.94 -3.30
C LEU A 348 13.64 -0.89 -2.21
N TYR A 349 12.88 -1.21 -1.15
CA TYR A 349 12.39 -0.21 -0.20
C TYR A 349 13.03 -0.28 1.18
N THR A 350 13.79 -1.34 1.53
CA THR A 350 14.53 -1.39 2.79
C THR A 350 15.55 -0.26 2.83
N PRO A 351 15.47 0.66 3.82
CA PRO A 351 16.42 1.76 3.96
C PRO A 351 17.80 1.27 4.44
N ASP A 352 18.80 2.14 4.37
CA ASP A 352 20.05 1.94 5.09
C ASP A 352 19.82 2.09 6.60
N LEU A 353 20.04 1.02 7.34
CA LEU A 353 19.80 0.95 8.78
C LEU A 353 21.05 1.32 9.62
N SER A 354 22.16 1.72 9.01
CA SER A 354 23.40 2.07 9.72
C SER A 354 23.24 3.24 10.69
N LYS A 355 22.21 4.07 10.48
CA LYS A 355 21.89 5.23 11.32
C LYS A 355 20.67 4.99 12.23
N ALA A 356 20.20 3.76 12.38
CA ALA A 356 19.09 3.45 13.27
C ALA A 356 19.48 3.76 14.73
N PRO A 357 18.66 4.51 15.48
CA PRO A 357 18.94 4.79 16.90
C PRO A 357 18.81 3.51 17.72
N ALA A 358 19.49 3.44 18.88
CA ALA A 358 19.43 2.31 19.78
C ALA A 358 18.05 2.15 20.45
N VAL A 359 17.43 3.29 20.77
CA VAL A 359 16.07 3.37 21.37
C VAL A 359 15.29 4.49 20.68
N PRO A 360 13.96 4.39 20.56
CA PRO A 360 13.15 5.45 19.97
C PRO A 360 12.97 6.60 20.95
N GLN A 361 12.83 7.83 20.43
CA GLN A 361 12.50 8.99 21.24
C GLN A 361 10.98 9.16 21.35
N LEU A 362 10.33 8.21 22.02
CA LEU A 362 8.89 8.18 22.20
C LEU A 362 8.53 8.21 23.68
N PRO A 363 7.34 8.73 24.05
CA PRO A 363 6.82 8.64 25.40
C PRO A 363 6.66 7.17 25.80
N THR A 364 6.79 6.89 27.10
CA THR A 364 6.62 5.54 27.66
C THR A 364 5.18 5.12 27.82
N SER A 365 4.23 6.03 27.58
CA SER A 365 2.80 5.72 27.56
C SER A 365 2.09 6.46 26.46
N GLN A 366 1.04 5.84 25.92
CA GLN A 366 0.19 6.40 24.88
C GLN A 366 -1.26 5.98 25.12
N LEU A 367 -2.16 6.93 24.95
CA LEU A 367 -3.60 6.71 24.88
C LEU A 367 -4.07 6.93 23.44
N PHE A 368 -4.80 5.97 22.92
CA PHE A 368 -5.56 6.04 21.67
C PHE A 368 -7.03 6.13 22.07
N ALA A 369 -7.48 7.36 22.33
CA ALA A 369 -8.77 7.62 22.98
C ALA A 369 -9.98 7.24 22.12
N ASP A 370 -9.87 7.40 20.80
CA ASP A 370 -10.99 7.17 19.88
C ASP A 370 -11.39 5.70 19.78
N PHE A 371 -10.45 4.78 19.93
CA PHE A 371 -10.76 3.34 19.94
C PHE A 371 -10.42 2.63 21.26
N GLY A 372 -10.05 3.40 22.29
CA GLY A 372 -9.96 2.92 23.66
C GLY A 372 -8.79 1.97 23.94
N TRP A 373 -7.61 2.24 23.36
CA TRP A 373 -6.39 1.49 23.68
C TRP A 373 -5.44 2.38 24.48
N ALA A 374 -4.75 1.77 25.42
CA ALA A 374 -3.67 2.42 26.16
C ALA A 374 -2.47 1.50 26.27
N THR A 375 -1.28 2.06 26.13
CA THR A 375 -0.02 1.37 26.36
C THR A 375 0.81 2.12 27.39
N MET A 376 1.45 1.39 28.31
CA MET A 376 2.30 1.93 29.35
C MET A 376 3.51 1.03 29.52
N ARG A 377 4.70 1.60 29.53
CA ARG A 377 5.96 0.88 29.73
C ARG A 377 6.90 1.66 30.63
N ASN A 378 7.80 0.99 31.32
CA ASN A 378 8.79 1.69 32.14
C ASN A 378 10.02 2.16 31.35
N SER A 379 10.29 1.53 30.19
CA SER A 379 11.36 1.91 29.27
C SER A 379 11.11 1.35 27.86
N TRP A 380 12.00 1.70 26.91
CA TRP A 380 12.05 1.12 25.56
C TRP A 380 13.12 0.03 25.42
N GLU A 381 13.77 -0.33 26.52
CA GLU A 381 14.78 -1.37 26.55
C GLU A 381 14.16 -2.78 26.46
N LYS A 382 15.00 -3.77 26.10
CA LYS A 382 14.56 -5.17 25.91
C LYS A 382 14.04 -5.83 27.19
N ASP A 383 14.44 -5.33 28.35
CA ASP A 383 13.99 -5.81 29.67
C ASP A 383 12.81 -5.03 30.24
N ALA A 384 12.17 -4.20 29.42
CA ALA A 384 11.03 -3.40 29.84
C ALA A 384 9.87 -4.23 30.39
N THR A 385 9.08 -3.58 31.23
CA THR A 385 7.73 -4.02 31.59
C THR A 385 6.73 -3.19 30.83
N MET A 386 5.74 -3.82 30.21
CA MET A 386 4.68 -3.14 29.48
C MET A 386 3.31 -3.68 29.91
N LEU A 387 2.37 -2.77 30.09
CA LEU A 387 0.94 -3.03 30.20
C LEU A 387 0.26 -2.42 28.97
N ALA A 388 -0.57 -3.18 28.29
CA ALA A 388 -1.48 -2.69 27.27
C ALA A 388 -2.91 -3.03 27.67
N VAL A 389 -3.82 -2.09 27.48
CA VAL A 389 -5.24 -2.22 27.79
C VAL A 389 -6.05 -1.89 26.54
N LYS A 390 -7.11 -2.67 26.30
CA LYS A 390 -8.14 -2.41 25.31
C LYS A 390 -9.48 -2.27 25.99
N SER A 391 -10.11 -1.10 25.85
CA SER A 391 -11.44 -0.83 26.40
C SER A 391 -12.15 0.20 25.48
N GLY A 392 -12.73 -0.25 24.38
CA GLY A 392 -13.34 0.65 23.40
C GLY A 392 -14.14 -0.09 22.35
N HIS A 393 -14.16 0.46 21.15
CA HIS A 393 -14.96 -0.07 20.05
C HIS A 393 -14.61 -1.50 19.66
N THR A 394 -15.64 -2.24 19.25
CA THR A 394 -15.59 -3.64 18.80
C THR A 394 -16.24 -3.79 17.44
N TRP A 395 -15.67 -3.15 16.42
CA TRP A 395 -16.12 -3.30 15.05
C TRP A 395 -15.00 -3.89 14.21
N ASN A 396 -15.31 -4.53 13.14
CA ASN A 396 -14.46 -5.22 12.17
C ASN A 396 -13.07 -5.69 12.69
N HIS A 397 -12.80 -6.97 12.61
CA HIS A 397 -11.58 -7.59 13.14
C HIS A 397 -11.32 -7.40 14.65
N SER A 398 -12.30 -6.89 15.38
CA SER A 398 -12.26 -6.80 16.84
C SER A 398 -13.01 -7.96 17.47
N HIS A 399 -12.49 -8.45 18.60
CA HIS A 399 -13.15 -9.43 19.43
C HIS A 399 -14.03 -8.75 20.50
N ALA A 400 -14.91 -9.50 21.14
CA ALA A 400 -15.69 -9.03 22.31
C ALA A 400 -14.82 -9.03 23.58
N ASP A 401 -13.69 -8.35 23.52
CA ASP A 401 -12.59 -8.33 24.48
C ASP A 401 -12.37 -6.95 25.10
N ALA A 402 -13.45 -6.14 25.21
CA ALA A 402 -13.41 -4.89 25.96
C ALA A 402 -12.99 -5.15 27.42
N ASN A 403 -12.10 -4.29 27.95
CA ASN A 403 -11.44 -4.43 29.25
C ASN A 403 -10.43 -5.57 29.33
N SER A 404 -9.97 -6.11 28.21
CA SER A 404 -8.84 -7.02 28.22
C SER A 404 -7.50 -6.28 28.34
N PHE A 405 -6.48 -6.98 28.77
CA PHE A 405 -5.15 -6.41 28.92
C PHE A 405 -4.05 -7.45 28.69
N ILE A 406 -2.90 -6.96 28.29
CA ILE A 406 -1.66 -7.74 28.08
C ILE A 406 -0.59 -7.18 28.99
N VAL A 407 0.14 -8.07 29.69
CA VAL A 407 1.30 -7.72 30.51
C VAL A 407 2.52 -8.46 29.98
N PHE A 408 3.53 -7.69 29.63
CA PHE A 408 4.84 -8.18 29.23
C PHE A 408 5.88 -7.73 30.26
N HIS A 409 6.85 -8.61 30.59
CA HIS A 409 7.93 -8.30 31.52
C HIS A 409 9.22 -9.03 31.13
N LYS A 410 10.29 -8.28 30.87
CA LYS A 410 11.65 -8.82 30.64
C LYS A 410 11.70 -9.98 29.64
N GLY A 411 11.08 -9.81 28.48
CA GLY A 411 11.09 -10.82 27.43
C GLY A 411 10.03 -11.93 27.57
N VAL A 412 9.15 -11.86 28.56
CA VAL A 412 8.14 -12.89 28.85
C VAL A 412 6.74 -12.30 28.85
N ASP A 413 5.81 -12.96 28.19
CA ASP A 413 4.37 -12.67 28.32
C ASP A 413 3.86 -13.19 29.67
N ILE A 414 3.53 -12.29 30.59
CA ILE A 414 2.96 -12.65 31.89
C ILE A 414 1.45 -12.87 31.75
N ILE A 415 0.77 -11.95 31.07
CA ILE A 415 -0.64 -12.06 30.69
C ILE A 415 -0.70 -11.78 29.20
N LYS A 416 -1.34 -12.66 28.47
CA LYS A 416 -1.44 -12.58 27.01
C LYS A 416 -2.89 -12.70 26.56
N ASP A 417 -3.21 -12.09 25.44
CA ASP A 417 -4.42 -12.38 24.70
C ASP A 417 -4.35 -13.76 24.04
N GLY A 418 -5.49 -14.43 23.88
CA GLY A 418 -5.60 -15.74 23.23
C GLY A 418 -5.25 -15.72 21.73
N GLY A 419 -5.29 -14.56 21.13
CA GLY A 419 -5.10 -14.35 19.69
C GLY A 419 -6.38 -14.61 18.90
N ASN A 420 -6.24 -14.59 17.57
CA ASN A 420 -7.35 -14.87 16.66
C ASN A 420 -7.62 -16.39 16.57
N CYS A 421 -8.85 -16.73 16.25
CA CYS A 421 -9.24 -18.07 15.78
C CYS A 421 -9.50 -18.03 14.27
N TRP A 422 -9.48 -19.21 13.64
CA TRP A 422 -9.86 -19.33 12.25
C TRP A 422 -11.35 -18.96 12.10
N TYR A 423 -11.68 -18.22 11.04
CA TYR A 423 -13.08 -18.00 10.69
C TYR A 423 -13.75 -19.36 10.44
N PRO A 424 -14.92 -19.64 11.03
CA PRO A 424 -15.66 -20.82 10.66
C PRO A 424 -16.04 -20.71 9.17
N ASN A 425 -15.78 -21.79 8.42
CA ASN A 425 -16.18 -21.90 7.02
C ASN A 425 -17.70 -22.00 6.91
#